data_4881baf921918eac331522bcb73b786c
#
_entry.id   4881baf921918eac331522bcb73b786c
#
_cell.length_a   1.000
_cell.length_b   1.000
_cell.length_c   1.000
_cell.angle_alpha   90.00
_cell.angle_beta   90.00
_cell.angle_gamma   90.00
#
_symmetry.space_group_name_H-M   'P 1'
#
loop_
_entity.id
_entity.type
_entity.pdbx_description
1 polymer ?
#
loop_
_entity_poly.entity_id
_entity_poly.type
_entity_poly.pdbx_seq_one_letter_code
_entity_poly.pdbx_strand_id
1 'polypeptide(L)' 'MWILETNDGDRWTYDENELENARRDKYIFGGEITHVEEE' A
#
# COMPACT_ATOMS: atom_id res chain seq x y z
N MET A 1 -6.42 6.99 -2.27
CA MET A 1 -5.25 6.64 -1.43
C MET A 1 -5.10 5.14 -1.38
N TRP A 2 -3.89 4.68 -1.46
CA TRP A 2 -3.57 3.25 -1.32
C TRP A 2 -2.95 3.00 0.04
N ILE A 3 -3.32 1.91 0.67
CA ILE A 3 -2.76 1.52 1.97
C ILE A 3 -2.15 0.12 1.82
N LEU A 4 -0.90 0.00 2.19
CA LEU A 4 -0.23 -1.30 2.26
C LEU A 4 -0.10 -1.70 3.73
N GLU A 5 -0.67 -2.85 4.08
CA GLU A 5 -0.47 -3.45 5.39
C GLU A 5 0.47 -4.63 5.22
N THR A 6 1.64 -4.55 5.85
CA THR A 6 2.64 -5.58 5.73
C THR A 6 2.36 -6.73 6.70
N ASN A 7 3.03 -7.85 6.47
CA ASN A 7 2.89 -9.02 7.33
C ASN A 7 3.40 -8.79 8.75
N ASP A 8 4.26 -7.77 8.92
CA ASP A 8 4.81 -7.41 10.22
C ASP A 8 3.87 -6.51 11.03
N GLY A 9 2.75 -6.10 10.44
CA GLY A 9 1.82 -5.22 11.11
C GLY A 9 2.04 -3.74 10.82
N ASP A 10 2.97 -3.40 9.94
CA ASP A 10 3.20 -2.03 9.53
C ASP A 10 2.16 -1.58 8.52
N ARG A 11 1.93 -0.28 8.46
CA ARG A 11 0.98 0.30 7.53
C ARG A 11 1.63 1.50 6.83
N TRP A 12 1.54 1.50 5.50
CA TRP A 12 2.07 2.57 4.67
C TRP A 12 0.97 3.13 3.80
N THR A 13 0.99 4.44 3.58
CA THR A 13 0.01 5.10 2.72
C THR A 13 0.69 5.67 1.48
N TYR A 14 -0.04 5.66 0.37
CA TYR A 14 0.46 6.10 -0.93
C TYR A 14 -0.61 6.93 -1.62
N ASP A 15 -0.18 7.91 -2.42
CA ASP A 15 -1.10 8.70 -3.24
C ASP A 15 -1.73 7.85 -4.35
N GLU A 16 -2.79 8.36 -4.95
CA GLU A 16 -3.52 7.63 -5.98
C GLU A 16 -2.62 7.24 -7.15
N ASN A 17 -1.67 8.09 -7.52
CA ASN A 17 -0.78 7.83 -8.63
C ASN A 17 0.48 7.06 -8.24
N GLU A 18 0.55 6.57 -7.02
CA GLU A 18 1.71 5.85 -6.52
C GLU A 18 1.44 4.35 -6.35
N LEU A 19 0.47 3.82 -7.07
CA LEU A 19 0.16 2.40 -6.98
C LEU A 19 1.36 1.51 -7.31
N GLU A 20 2.18 1.93 -8.26
CA GLU A 20 3.37 1.15 -8.63
C GLU A 20 4.34 1.05 -7.45
N ASN A 21 4.50 2.13 -6.69
CA ASN A 21 5.35 2.11 -5.50
C ASN A 21 4.77 1.18 -4.43
N ALA A 22 3.46 1.23 -4.24
CA ALA A 22 2.80 0.35 -3.28
C ALA A 22 2.96 -1.12 -3.68
N ARG A 23 2.82 -1.43 -4.96
CA ARG A 23 2.97 -2.80 -5.44
C ARG A 23 4.40 -3.31 -5.29
N ARG A 24 5.38 -2.43 -5.54
CA ARG A 24 6.77 -2.79 -5.36
C ARG A 24 7.06 -3.10 -3.89
N ASP A 25 6.59 -2.25 -3.00
CA ASP A 25 6.80 -2.46 -1.57
C ASP A 25 6.09 -3.71 -1.09
N LYS A 26 4.88 -3.98 -1.62
CA LYS A 26 4.20 -5.23 -1.32
C LYS A 26 5.02 -6.45 -1.73
N TYR A 27 5.66 -6.37 -2.90
CA TYR A 27 6.50 -7.46 -3.38
C TYR A 27 7.69 -7.71 -2.45
N ILE A 28 8.26 -6.62 -1.92
CA ILE A 28 9.44 -6.70 -1.07
C ILE A 28 9.08 -7.15 0.35
N PHE A 29 8.03 -6.57 0.94
CA PHE A 29 7.68 -6.77 2.35
C PHE A 29 6.54 -7.75 2.56
N GLY A 30 5.77 -8.04 1.53
CA GLY A 30 4.55 -8.82 1.65
C GLY A 30 3.41 -7.99 2.21
N GLY A 31 2.24 -8.60 2.35
CA GLY A 31 1.06 -7.94 2.89
C GLY A 31 -0.02 -7.74 1.86
N GLU A 32 -0.92 -6.80 2.13
CA GLU A 32 -2.06 -6.53 1.26
C GLU A 32 -2.21 -5.05 0.98
N ILE A 33 -2.66 -4.74 -0.24
CA ILE A 33 -2.95 -3.36 -0.64
C ILE A 33 -4.46 -3.16 -0.65
N THR A 34 -4.91 -2.06 -0.04
CA THR A 34 -6.31 -1.67 -0.04
C THR A 34 -6.44 -0.28 -0.62
N HIS A 35 -7.44 -0.07 -1.46
CA HIS A 35 -7.74 1.26 -2.00
C HIS A 35 -8.81 1.93 -1.14
N VAL A 36 -8.53 3.16 -0.72
CA VAL A 36 -9.46 3.98 0.04
C VAL A 36 -9.77 5.22 -0.78
N GLU A 37 -11.04 5.47 -1.02
CA GLU A 37 -11.45 6.67 -1.73
C GLU A 37 -11.45 7.85 -0.79
N GLU A 38 -10.92 8.97 -1.26
CA GLU A 38 -10.97 10.23 -0.55
C GLU A 38 -11.92 11.16 -1.29
N GLU A 39 -12.73 11.87 -0.53
CA GLU A 39 -13.62 12.89 -1.09
C GLU A 39 -12.97 14.27 -1.01
#